data_6a05a5a83f1234209b503d3acdd4da03
#
_entry.id   6a05a5a83f1234209b503d3acdd4da03
#
_cell.length_a   1.000
_cell.length_b   1.000
_cell.length_c   1.000
_cell.angle_alpha   90.00
_cell.angle_beta   90.00
_cell.angle_gamma   90.00
#
_symmetry.space_group_name_H-M   'P 1'
#
loop_
_entity.id
_entity.type
_entity.pdbx_description
1 polymer ?
#
loop_
_entity_poly.entity_id
_entity_poly.type
_entity_poly.pdbx_seq_one_letter_code
_entity_poly.pdbx_strand_id
1 'polypeptide(L)'
;RNEWMKHPLMHIPSPNPSVKRQVRKIINRYSGKDLTEDMAERMSFPINISEKLDQITIPTLIIEGSEEISLLKEIASEMLDGIQDSKKVVIKGGGHLINFIAPKEYNQAIIDFLNQ
;
A
#
# COMPACT_ATOMS: atom_id res chain seq x y z
N ARG A 1 -17.56 7.83 4.85
CA ARG A 1 -17.36 6.37 4.59
C ARG A 1 -17.76 5.97 3.17
N ASN A 2 -18.95 6.38 2.72
CA ASN A 2 -19.39 6.10 1.34
C ASN A 2 -18.53 6.79 0.29
N GLU A 3 -18.05 8.00 0.56
CA GLU A 3 -17.11 8.72 -0.31
C GLU A 3 -15.73 8.02 -0.34
N TRP A 4 -15.27 7.50 0.78
CA TRP A 4 -14.03 6.74 0.86
C TRP A 4 -14.04 5.50 -0.04
N MET A 5 -15.18 4.78 -0.07
CA MET A 5 -15.34 3.61 -0.95
C MET A 5 -15.32 3.95 -2.44
N LYS A 6 -15.49 5.20 -2.81
CA LYS A 6 -15.39 5.69 -4.19
C LYS A 6 -13.97 6.15 -4.57
N HIS A 7 -13.09 6.30 -3.57
CA HIS A 7 -11.73 6.77 -3.82
C HIS A 7 -10.95 5.75 -4.67
N PRO A 8 -10.12 6.18 -5.64
CA PRO A 8 -9.34 5.29 -6.50
C PRO A 8 -8.51 4.25 -5.73
N LEU A 9 -7.94 4.61 -4.58
CA LEU A 9 -7.19 3.68 -3.70
C LEU A 9 -8.07 2.57 -3.12
N MET A 10 -9.40 2.77 -3.04
CA MET A 10 -10.36 1.77 -2.59
C MET A 10 -10.96 0.96 -3.73
N HIS A 11 -10.46 1.19 -4.96
CA HIS A 11 -10.87 0.39 -6.10
C HIS A 11 -10.41 -1.06 -5.92
N ILE A 12 -11.39 -1.98 -5.91
CA ILE A 12 -11.16 -3.41 -5.76
C ILE A 12 -11.54 -4.06 -7.09
N PRO A 13 -10.57 -4.31 -7.98
CA PRO A 13 -10.81 -4.93 -9.28
C PRO A 13 -11.08 -6.44 -9.15
N SER A 14 -11.54 -6.89 -7.99
CA SER A 14 -11.83 -8.30 -7.75
C SER A 14 -13.28 -8.64 -8.12
N PRO A 15 -13.51 -9.68 -8.91
CA PRO A 15 -14.85 -10.22 -9.15
C PRO A 15 -15.42 -10.87 -7.90
N ASN A 16 -14.60 -11.11 -6.86
CA ASN A 16 -15.05 -11.80 -5.64
C ASN A 16 -15.79 -10.85 -4.69
N PRO A 17 -17.11 -11.00 -4.50
CA PRO A 17 -17.90 -10.15 -3.62
C PRO A 17 -17.45 -10.20 -2.15
N SER A 18 -16.76 -11.27 -1.74
CA SER A 18 -16.32 -11.41 -0.34
C SER A 18 -15.22 -10.40 0.01
N VAL A 19 -14.33 -10.09 -0.92
CA VAL A 19 -13.27 -9.08 -0.72
C VAL A 19 -13.88 -7.71 -0.45
N LYS A 20 -14.84 -7.28 -1.28
CA LYS A 20 -15.56 -6.02 -1.06
C LYS A 20 -16.28 -5.98 0.29
N ARG A 21 -16.90 -7.10 0.71
CA ARG A 21 -17.55 -7.17 2.02
C ARG A 21 -16.58 -7.05 3.17
N GLN A 22 -15.39 -7.68 3.08
CA GLN A 22 -14.37 -7.61 4.12
C GLN A 22 -13.83 -6.18 4.27
N VAL A 23 -13.46 -5.54 3.18
CA VAL A 23 -12.98 -4.14 3.19
C VAL A 23 -14.06 -3.21 3.75
N ARG A 24 -15.31 -3.35 3.30
CA ARG A 24 -16.43 -2.55 3.83
C ARG A 24 -16.62 -2.75 5.34
N LYS A 25 -16.46 -3.99 5.84
CA LYS A 25 -16.56 -4.29 7.27
C LYS A 25 -15.46 -3.57 8.08
N ILE A 26 -14.24 -3.50 7.57
CA ILE A 26 -13.13 -2.78 8.20
C ILE A 26 -13.43 -1.27 8.24
N ILE A 27 -13.80 -0.69 7.09
CA ILE A 27 -14.12 0.73 6.98
C ILE A 27 -15.29 1.11 7.89
N ASN A 28 -16.31 0.26 8.02
CA ASN A 28 -17.45 0.53 8.89
C ASN A 28 -17.10 0.49 10.39
N ARG A 29 -16.05 -0.24 10.76
CA ARG A 29 -15.55 -0.28 12.15
C ARG A 29 -14.66 0.90 12.51
N TYR A 30 -14.09 1.54 11.51
CA TYR A 30 -13.22 2.69 11.72
C TYR A 30 -14.04 3.88 12.23
N SER A 31 -13.67 4.44 13.37
CA SER A 31 -14.42 5.52 14.02
C SER A 31 -14.30 6.84 13.25
N GLY A 32 -13.17 7.09 12.61
CA GLY A 32 -12.85 8.34 11.93
C GLY A 32 -12.57 9.51 12.88
N LYS A 33 -12.33 9.27 14.16
CA LYS A 33 -12.07 10.30 15.15
C LYS A 33 -10.88 11.18 14.80
N ASP A 34 -9.81 10.56 14.31
CA ASP A 34 -8.61 11.22 13.82
C ASP A 34 -8.84 12.14 12.60
N LEU A 35 -9.96 11.96 11.90
CA LEU A 35 -10.36 12.80 10.76
C LEU A 35 -11.36 13.91 11.16
N THR A 36 -12.11 13.72 12.25
CA THR A 36 -13.22 14.60 12.63
C THR A 36 -12.94 15.41 13.88
N GLU A 37 -12.13 14.90 14.78
CA GLU A 37 -11.62 15.61 15.94
C GLU A 37 -10.22 16.07 15.55
N ASP A 38 -9.90 17.32 15.68
CA ASP A 38 -8.60 17.94 15.32
C ASP A 38 -7.44 17.37 16.19
N MET A 39 -7.44 16.06 16.36
CA MET A 39 -6.56 15.30 17.24
C MET A 39 -5.19 15.00 16.59
N ALA A 40 -5.07 15.14 15.29
CA ALA A 40 -3.81 15.09 14.61
C ALA A 40 -3.35 16.53 14.34
N GLU A 41 -2.65 17.14 15.27
CA GLU A 41 -1.62 18.09 14.81
C GLU A 41 -0.89 17.38 13.69
N ARG A 42 -1.05 17.87 12.47
CA ARG A 42 -0.27 17.40 11.33
C ARG A 42 1.19 17.66 11.71
N MET A 43 1.82 16.65 12.27
CA MET A 43 3.25 16.70 12.53
C MET A 43 3.92 16.84 11.16
N SER A 44 4.21 18.07 10.81
CA SER A 44 5.07 18.35 9.67
C SER A 44 6.46 17.86 10.06
N PHE A 45 6.82 16.68 9.62
CA PHE A 45 8.20 16.23 9.72
C PHE A 45 9.01 17.01 8.68
N PRO A 46 10.02 17.80 9.09
CA PRO A 46 10.86 18.55 8.16
C PRO A 46 11.83 17.65 7.37
N ILE A 47 11.57 16.35 7.33
CA ILE A 47 12.42 15.35 6.67
C ILE A 47 11.74 14.95 5.37
N ASN A 48 12.37 15.29 4.24
CA ASN A 48 12.02 14.72 2.95
C ASN A 48 12.64 13.31 2.85
N ILE A 49 11.83 12.27 3.01
CA ILE A 49 12.30 10.88 3.00
C ILE A 49 12.86 10.52 1.62
N SER A 50 12.30 11.04 0.53
CA SER A 50 12.77 10.72 -0.82
C SER A 50 14.23 11.17 -1.06
N GLU A 51 14.69 12.19 -0.38
CA GLU A 51 16.11 12.64 -0.42
C GLU A 51 17.05 11.77 0.42
N LYS A 52 16.56 10.74 1.09
CA LYS A 52 17.31 9.90 2.04
C LYS A 52 17.13 8.40 1.80
N LEU A 53 16.62 8.01 0.66
CA LEU A 53 16.42 6.61 0.31
C LEU A 53 17.73 5.83 0.28
N ASP A 54 18.82 6.48 -0.12
CA ASP A 54 20.19 5.95 -0.13
C ASP A 54 20.74 5.61 1.27
N GLN A 55 20.14 6.17 2.33
CA GLN A 55 20.48 5.88 3.72
C GLN A 55 19.79 4.61 4.26
N ILE A 56 18.85 4.04 3.52
CA ILE A 56 18.21 2.77 3.85
C ILE A 56 19.14 1.64 3.42
N THR A 57 19.77 0.99 4.40
CA THR A 57 20.76 -0.07 4.17
C THR A 57 20.26 -1.47 4.47
N ILE A 58 19.02 -1.59 4.94
CA ILE A 58 18.38 -2.88 5.22
C ILE A 58 17.72 -3.44 3.95
N PRO A 59 17.71 -4.77 3.77
CA PRO A 59 16.99 -5.40 2.68
C PRO A 59 15.52 -4.95 2.66
N THR A 60 15.04 -4.51 1.50
CA THR A 60 13.71 -3.90 1.37
C THR A 60 12.92 -4.57 0.24
N LEU A 61 11.71 -5.01 0.56
CA LEU A 61 10.75 -5.53 -0.42
C LEU A 61 9.66 -4.52 -0.70
N ILE A 62 9.49 -4.15 -1.96
CA ILE A 62 8.42 -3.29 -2.46
C ILE A 62 7.39 -4.18 -3.16
N ILE A 63 6.15 -4.21 -2.69
CA ILE A 63 5.06 -4.97 -3.31
C ILE A 63 4.07 -3.99 -3.94
N GLU A 64 3.84 -4.14 -5.23
CA GLU A 64 2.96 -3.29 -6.03
C GLU A 64 1.87 -4.13 -6.70
N GLY A 65 0.63 -3.64 -6.72
CA GLY A 65 -0.42 -4.21 -7.56
C GLY A 65 -0.31 -3.69 -9.00
N SER A 66 -0.52 -4.54 -10.00
CA SER A 66 -0.43 -4.12 -11.41
C SER A 66 -1.43 -3.01 -11.79
N GLU A 67 -2.51 -2.88 -11.03
CA GLU A 67 -3.57 -1.88 -11.21
C GLU A 67 -3.52 -0.75 -10.17
N GLU A 68 -2.33 -0.53 -9.57
CA GLU A 68 -2.11 0.59 -8.68
C GLU A 68 -2.20 1.93 -9.42
N ILE A 69 -2.54 3.01 -8.73
CA ILE A 69 -2.59 4.35 -9.30
C ILE A 69 -1.19 4.85 -9.67
N SER A 70 -1.09 5.66 -10.72
CA SER A 70 0.19 6.11 -11.30
C SER A 70 1.13 6.74 -10.27
N LEU A 71 0.59 7.60 -9.41
CA LEU A 71 1.38 8.25 -8.35
C LEU A 71 2.10 7.24 -7.45
N LEU A 72 1.42 6.16 -7.03
CA LEU A 72 2.05 5.16 -6.16
C LEU A 72 3.02 4.26 -6.91
N LYS A 73 2.80 4.04 -8.21
CA LYS A 73 3.78 3.35 -9.08
C LYS A 73 5.07 4.17 -9.24
N GLU A 74 4.93 5.49 -9.38
CA GLU A 74 6.07 6.41 -9.44
C GLU A 74 6.86 6.37 -8.13
N ILE A 75 6.18 6.46 -6.99
CA ILE A 75 6.80 6.34 -5.66
C ILE A 75 7.50 4.98 -5.49
N ALA A 76 6.86 3.89 -5.88
CA ALA A 76 7.47 2.56 -5.80
C ALA A 76 8.71 2.42 -6.69
N SER A 77 8.74 3.10 -7.84
CA SER A 77 9.91 3.13 -8.71
C SER A 77 11.03 3.99 -8.12
N GLU A 78 10.70 5.15 -7.58
CA GLU A 78 11.66 5.99 -6.87
C GLU A 78 12.31 5.26 -5.68
N MET A 79 11.52 4.52 -4.91
CA MET A 79 12.03 3.68 -3.82
C MET A 79 12.96 2.57 -4.33
N LEU A 80 12.61 1.91 -5.45
CA LEU A 80 13.44 0.86 -6.04
C LEU A 80 14.79 1.41 -6.52
N ASP A 81 14.79 2.60 -7.11
CA ASP A 81 15.99 3.24 -7.63
C ASP A 81 16.86 3.84 -6.52
N GLY A 82 16.23 4.33 -5.44
CA GLY A 82 16.92 5.02 -4.35
C GLY A 82 17.44 4.12 -3.24
N ILE A 83 16.84 2.96 -2.99
CA ILE A 83 17.24 2.04 -1.92
C ILE A 83 18.18 0.98 -2.50
N GLN A 84 19.41 0.94 -2.01
CA GLN A 84 20.48 0.11 -2.58
C GLN A 84 20.17 -1.39 -2.58
N ASP A 85 19.64 -1.93 -1.47
CA ASP A 85 19.25 -3.34 -1.35
C ASP A 85 17.73 -3.47 -1.38
N SER A 86 17.13 -3.19 -2.54
CA SER A 86 15.69 -3.27 -2.73
C SER A 86 15.29 -4.21 -3.86
N LYS A 87 14.11 -4.82 -3.71
CA LYS A 87 13.46 -5.65 -4.74
C LYS A 87 12.02 -5.22 -4.88
N LYS A 88 11.50 -5.22 -6.12
CA LYS A 88 10.09 -4.96 -6.39
C LYS A 88 9.41 -6.20 -6.97
N VAL A 89 8.24 -6.54 -6.41
CA VAL A 89 7.33 -7.56 -6.92
C VAL A 89 6.03 -6.91 -7.34
N VAL A 90 5.63 -7.12 -8.58
CA VAL A 90 4.35 -6.65 -9.12
C VAL A 90 3.37 -7.82 -9.16
N ILE A 91 2.27 -7.72 -8.42
CA ILE A 91 1.23 -8.75 -8.38
C ILE A 91 0.09 -8.38 -9.31
N LYS A 92 -0.24 -9.28 -10.22
CA LYS A 92 -1.25 -9.07 -11.27
C LYS A 92 -2.67 -8.98 -10.69
N GLY A 93 -3.47 -8.08 -11.26
CA GLY A 93 -4.91 -7.97 -10.99
C GLY A 93 -5.24 -7.29 -9.66
N GLY A 94 -4.31 -6.60 -9.04
CA GLY A 94 -4.51 -5.87 -7.81
C GLY A 94 -4.10 -4.41 -7.89
N GLY A 95 -4.82 -3.57 -7.15
CA GLY A 95 -4.47 -2.19 -6.87
C GLY A 95 -3.95 -2.05 -5.44
N HIS A 96 -4.26 -0.93 -4.79
CA HIS A 96 -3.75 -0.58 -3.46
C HIS A 96 -4.05 -1.61 -2.37
N LEU A 97 -5.16 -2.33 -2.47
CA LEU A 97 -5.57 -3.36 -1.51
C LEU A 97 -5.14 -4.77 -1.95
N ILE A 98 -3.94 -4.91 -2.51
CA ILE A 98 -3.44 -6.16 -3.09
C ILE A 98 -3.42 -7.33 -2.09
N ASN A 99 -3.15 -7.06 -0.82
CA ASN A 99 -3.20 -8.04 0.26
C ASN A 99 -4.59 -8.68 0.47
N PHE A 100 -5.67 -7.98 0.11
CA PHE A 100 -7.04 -8.51 0.12
C PHE A 100 -7.43 -9.18 -1.20
N ILE A 101 -6.87 -8.70 -2.30
CA ILE A 101 -7.23 -9.14 -3.65
C ILE A 101 -6.52 -10.43 -4.01
N ALA A 102 -5.22 -10.51 -3.72
CA ALA A 102 -4.34 -11.63 -4.02
C ALA A 102 -3.49 -12.03 -2.79
N PRO A 103 -4.14 -12.49 -1.69
CA PRO A 103 -3.46 -12.75 -0.43
C PRO A 103 -2.43 -13.87 -0.50
N LYS A 104 -2.61 -14.84 -1.39
CA LYS A 104 -1.66 -15.95 -1.57
C LYS A 104 -0.36 -15.43 -2.17
N GLU A 105 -0.45 -14.72 -3.27
CA GLU A 105 0.68 -14.13 -3.99
C GLU A 105 1.39 -13.09 -3.13
N TYR A 106 0.63 -12.28 -2.40
CA TYR A 106 1.16 -11.28 -1.46
C TYR A 106 1.98 -11.94 -0.34
N ASN A 107 1.41 -12.95 0.32
CA ASN A 107 2.09 -13.66 1.40
C ASN A 107 3.30 -14.45 0.86
N GLN A 108 3.21 -15.06 -0.33
CA GLN A 108 4.32 -15.78 -0.93
C GLN A 108 5.50 -14.85 -1.22
N ALA A 109 5.25 -13.66 -1.76
CA ALA A 109 6.30 -12.67 -2.00
C ALA A 109 7.05 -12.29 -0.71
N ILE A 110 6.33 -12.14 0.41
CA ILE A 110 6.94 -11.87 1.72
C ILE A 110 7.76 -13.07 2.20
N ILE A 111 7.22 -14.28 2.12
CA ILE A 111 7.89 -15.51 2.57
C ILE A 111 9.18 -15.73 1.76
N ASP A 112 9.11 -15.58 0.44
CA ASP A 112 10.26 -15.74 -0.43
C ASP A 112 11.36 -14.70 -0.14
N PHE A 113 10.97 -13.49 0.20
CA PHE A 113 11.90 -12.45 0.59
C PHE A 113 12.57 -12.73 1.94
N LEU A 114 11.83 -13.22 2.93
CA LEU A 114 12.35 -13.49 4.27
C LEU A 114 13.25 -14.74 4.33
N ASN A 115 13.19 -15.62 3.33
CA ASN A 115 13.97 -16.86 3.24
C ASN A 115 15.22 -16.74 2.36
N GLN A 116 15.63 -15.53 1.98
CA GLN A 116 16.81 -15.28 1.14
C GLN A 116 18.12 -15.27 1.92
#